data_d22931cbb72929f7c6f388171e1579e1
#
_entry.id   d22931cbb72929f7c6f388171e1579e1
#
_cell.length_a   1.000
_cell.length_b   1.000
_cell.length_c   1.000
_cell.angle_alpha   90.00
_cell.angle_beta   90.00
_cell.angle_gamma   90.00
#
_symmetry.space_group_name_H-M   'P 1'
#
loop_
_entity.id
_entity.type
_entity.pdbx_description
1 polymer ?
#
loop_
_entity_poly.entity_id
_entity_poly.type
_entity_poly.pdbx_seq_one_letter_code
_entity_poly.pdbx_strand_id
1 'polypeptide(L)'
;MNLSYWEIKSWLSNIDYTIVGSGIVGLNCALRLKEKFPKAKILILEKGSLPEGASTKNAGFACFGSMSEIIDDLKSHSESEIISLIKKRTEGLKYLRNLIGDNNLNYKQN
;
A
#
# COMPACT_ATOMS: atom_id res chain seq x y z
N MET A 1 22.44 6.42 13.26
CA MET A 1 21.90 7.73 12.81
C MET A 1 21.85 8.62 14.04
N ASN A 2 22.60 9.72 14.05
CA ASN A 2 22.60 10.66 15.17
C ASN A 2 21.71 11.85 14.76
N LEU A 3 20.48 11.84 15.26
CA LEU A 3 19.56 12.95 15.06
C LEU A 3 19.87 14.09 15.99
N SER A 4 19.80 15.32 15.50
CA SER A 4 19.91 16.53 16.30
C SER A 4 18.68 16.70 17.21
N TYR A 5 18.82 17.51 18.27
CA TYR A 5 17.69 17.86 19.15
C TYR A 5 16.49 18.42 18.37
N TRP A 6 16.74 19.24 17.35
CA TRP A 6 15.68 19.86 16.55
C TRP A 6 14.96 18.86 15.66
N GLU A 7 15.70 17.89 15.09
CA GLU A 7 15.10 16.80 14.30
C GLU A 7 14.21 15.91 15.19
N ILE A 8 14.68 15.55 16.40
CA ILE A 8 13.88 14.80 17.35
C ILE A 8 12.62 15.59 17.73
N LYS A 9 12.77 16.87 18.09
CA LYS A 9 11.66 17.72 18.50
C LYS A 9 10.67 18.00 17.38
N SER A 10 11.13 18.17 16.13
CA SER A 10 10.25 18.49 15.00
C SER A 10 9.63 17.25 14.38
N TRP A 11 10.42 16.19 14.20
CA TRP A 11 9.97 15.02 13.44
C TRP A 11 9.39 13.92 14.30
N LEU A 12 9.98 13.66 15.48
CA LEU A 12 9.67 12.50 16.30
C LEU A 12 8.80 12.82 17.54
N SER A 13 8.42 14.08 17.78
CA SER A 13 7.52 14.43 18.87
C SER A 13 6.06 14.58 18.40
N ASN A 14 5.11 14.31 19.30
CA ASN A 14 3.68 14.46 19.07
C ASN A 14 3.19 13.70 17.81
N ILE A 15 3.63 12.46 17.67
CA ILE A 15 3.22 11.58 16.57
C ILE A 15 1.91 10.91 16.94
N ASP A 16 0.90 11.04 16.09
CA ASP A 16 -0.40 10.40 16.28
C ASP A 16 -0.38 8.94 15.78
N TYR A 17 0.34 8.68 14.69
CA TYR A 17 0.43 7.34 14.09
C TYR A 17 1.86 7.04 13.64
N THR A 18 2.35 5.87 13.98
CA THR A 18 3.63 5.34 13.47
C THR A 18 3.38 4.13 12.59
N ILE A 19 3.93 4.15 11.38
CA ILE A 19 3.85 3.06 10.41
C ILE A 19 5.27 2.50 10.23
N VAL A 20 5.41 1.19 10.35
CA VAL A 20 6.70 0.52 10.16
C VAL A 20 6.73 -0.10 8.76
N GLY A 21 7.67 0.37 7.95
CA GLY A 21 7.87 -0.01 6.56
C GLY A 21 7.19 0.93 5.56
N SER A 22 7.95 1.35 4.55
CA SER A 22 7.49 2.21 3.45
C SER A 22 7.13 1.43 2.17
N GLY A 23 6.72 0.17 2.33
CA GLY A 23 6.16 -0.63 1.25
C GLY A 23 4.78 -0.13 0.82
N ILE A 24 4.21 -0.72 -0.24
CA ILE A 24 2.91 -0.32 -0.81
C ILE A 24 1.79 -0.28 0.24
N VAL A 25 1.77 -1.23 1.18
CA VAL A 25 0.76 -1.28 2.26
C VAL A 25 0.95 -0.12 3.24
N GLY A 26 2.19 0.12 3.70
CA GLY A 26 2.49 1.19 4.64
C GLY A 26 2.19 2.58 4.07
N LEU A 27 2.58 2.81 2.81
CA LEU A 27 2.32 4.08 2.12
C LEU A 27 0.81 4.32 1.92
N ASN A 28 0.06 3.31 1.47
CA ASN A 28 -1.40 3.43 1.33
C ASN A 28 -2.10 3.61 2.69
N CYS A 29 -1.63 2.96 3.74
CA CYS A 29 -2.13 3.18 5.10
C CYS A 29 -1.91 4.64 5.54
N ALA A 30 -0.72 5.20 5.31
CA ALA A 30 -0.42 6.60 5.63
C ALA A 30 -1.34 7.57 4.86
N LEU A 31 -1.55 7.34 3.58
CA LEU A 31 -2.44 8.15 2.75
C LEU A 31 -3.88 8.11 3.27
N ARG A 32 -4.40 6.91 3.56
CA ARG A 32 -5.75 6.74 4.11
C ARG A 32 -5.93 7.37 5.50
N LEU A 33 -4.91 7.26 6.36
CA LEU A 33 -4.92 7.95 7.65
C LEU A 33 -4.93 9.47 7.46
N LYS A 34 -4.16 9.99 6.49
CA LYS A 34 -4.10 11.42 6.21
C LYS A 34 -5.40 11.96 5.61
N GLU A 35 -6.08 11.17 4.75
CA GLU A 35 -7.43 11.50 4.25
C GLU A 35 -8.45 11.56 5.38
N LYS A 36 -8.43 10.57 6.29
CA LYS A 36 -9.39 10.48 7.40
C LYS A 36 -9.10 11.47 8.52
N PHE A 37 -7.82 11.74 8.77
CA PHE A 37 -7.32 12.60 9.83
C PHE A 37 -6.33 13.63 9.26
N PRO A 38 -6.79 14.68 8.55
CA PRO A 38 -5.91 15.62 7.84
C PRO A 38 -4.87 16.32 8.72
N LYS A 39 -5.19 16.52 10.00
CA LYS A 39 -4.29 17.18 10.96
C LYS A 39 -3.33 16.21 11.65
N ALA A 40 -3.54 14.91 11.56
CA ALA A 40 -2.71 13.92 12.23
C ALA A 40 -1.26 13.96 11.72
N LYS A 41 -0.33 13.82 12.64
CA LYS A 41 1.08 13.66 12.36
C LYS A 41 1.40 12.19 12.21
N ILE A 42 1.81 11.79 11.01
CA ILE A 42 2.09 10.41 10.65
C ILE A 42 3.59 10.26 10.43
N LEU A 43 4.21 9.32 11.13
CA LEU A 43 5.60 8.94 10.96
C LEU A 43 5.66 7.59 10.24
N ILE A 44 6.48 7.52 9.18
CA ILE A 44 6.81 6.27 8.51
C ILE A 44 8.28 5.95 8.80
N LEU A 45 8.53 4.78 9.36
CA LEU A 45 9.87 4.27 9.63
C LEU A 45 10.23 3.22 8.59
N GLU A 46 11.34 3.44 7.88
CA GLU A 46 11.91 2.49 6.93
C GLU A 46 13.28 2.03 7.40
N LYS A 47 13.55 0.73 7.28
CA LYS A 47 14.81 0.12 7.69
C LYS A 47 15.98 0.56 6.81
N GLY A 48 15.75 0.64 5.50
CA GLY A 48 16.76 1.00 4.51
C GLY A 48 16.73 2.49 4.14
N SER A 49 17.67 2.92 3.35
CA SER A 49 17.66 4.26 2.73
C SER A 49 16.57 4.40 1.66
N LEU A 50 16.17 3.29 1.07
CA LEU A 50 15.07 3.13 0.12
C LEU A 50 14.27 1.87 0.47
N PRO A 51 12.98 1.77 0.10
CA PRO A 51 12.22 0.54 0.29
C PRO A 51 12.78 -0.57 -0.61
N GLU A 52 13.32 -1.62 0.02
CA GLU A 52 13.93 -2.78 -0.67
C GLU A 52 13.13 -4.08 -0.48
N GLY A 53 11.91 -3.96 0.00
CA GLY A 53 11.02 -5.09 0.25
C GLY A 53 10.29 -5.61 -0.98
N ALA A 54 9.29 -6.47 -0.76
CA ALA A 54 8.50 -7.10 -1.82
C ALA A 54 7.82 -6.09 -2.77
N SER A 55 7.47 -4.90 -2.28
CA SER A 55 6.82 -3.86 -3.10
C SER A 55 7.66 -3.34 -4.25
N THR A 56 8.98 -3.45 -4.17
CA THR A 56 9.93 -2.99 -5.21
C THR A 56 10.58 -4.15 -5.97
N LYS A 57 10.26 -5.39 -5.59
CA LYS A 57 10.82 -6.61 -6.19
C LYS A 57 9.76 -7.50 -6.84
N ASN A 58 8.58 -6.95 -7.10
CA ASN A 58 7.51 -7.66 -7.80
C ASN A 58 7.60 -7.45 -9.33
N ALA A 59 6.83 -8.24 -10.08
CA ALA A 59 6.80 -8.17 -11.54
C ALA A 59 5.94 -7.01 -12.09
N GLY A 60 5.31 -6.21 -11.23
CA GLY A 60 4.50 -5.06 -11.63
C GLY A 60 3.13 -5.40 -12.24
N PHE A 61 2.69 -6.65 -12.15
CA PHE A 61 1.37 -7.04 -12.66
C PHE A 61 0.26 -6.69 -11.64
N ALA A 62 -0.72 -5.93 -12.11
CA ALA A 62 -1.96 -5.67 -11.38
C ALA A 62 -3.02 -6.71 -11.77
N CYS A 63 -2.84 -7.96 -11.36
CA CYS A 63 -3.74 -9.06 -11.68
C CYS A 63 -4.71 -9.38 -10.53
N PHE A 64 -5.84 -9.96 -10.89
CA PHE A 64 -6.89 -10.37 -9.94
C PHE A 64 -6.82 -11.85 -9.56
N GLY A 65 -5.88 -12.58 -10.10
CA GLY A 65 -5.72 -14.02 -10.12
C GLY A 65 -5.92 -14.59 -11.53
N SER A 66 -5.14 -15.61 -11.88
CA SER A 66 -5.38 -16.37 -13.10
C SER A 66 -6.62 -17.26 -12.94
N MET A 67 -7.19 -17.72 -14.03
CA MET A 67 -8.31 -18.66 -13.98
C MET A 67 -7.97 -19.94 -13.19
N SER A 68 -6.73 -20.42 -13.32
CA SER A 68 -6.25 -21.59 -12.57
C SER A 68 -6.17 -21.36 -11.08
N GLU A 69 -5.71 -20.17 -10.65
CA GLU A 69 -5.67 -19.79 -9.23
C GLU A 69 -7.09 -19.68 -8.66
N ILE A 70 -8.03 -19.08 -9.40
CA ILE A 70 -9.43 -18.95 -8.97
C ILE A 70 -10.07 -20.34 -8.81
N ILE A 71 -9.83 -21.27 -9.74
CA ILE A 71 -10.35 -22.64 -9.64
C ILE A 71 -9.73 -23.38 -8.45
N ASP A 72 -8.46 -23.13 -8.14
CA ASP A 72 -7.78 -23.76 -7.01
C ASP A 72 -8.31 -23.19 -5.67
N ASP A 73 -8.52 -21.89 -5.61
CA ASP A 73 -9.12 -21.20 -4.45
C ASP A 73 -10.55 -21.70 -4.16
N LEU A 74 -11.33 -22.04 -5.19
CA LEU A 74 -12.68 -22.62 -5.05
C LEU A 74 -12.71 -23.99 -4.35
N LYS A 75 -11.57 -24.68 -4.24
CA LYS A 75 -11.48 -25.94 -3.47
C LYS A 75 -11.50 -25.72 -1.96
N SER A 76 -11.10 -24.55 -1.49
CA SER A 76 -10.92 -24.24 -0.07
C SER A 76 -11.76 -23.05 0.41
N HIS A 77 -12.26 -22.23 -0.50
CA HIS A 77 -13.06 -21.04 -0.21
C HIS A 77 -14.40 -21.06 -0.94
N SER A 78 -15.40 -20.38 -0.37
CA SER A 78 -16.70 -20.24 -1.01
C SER A 78 -16.62 -19.27 -2.20
N GLU A 79 -17.51 -19.47 -3.17
CA GLU A 79 -17.64 -18.59 -4.33
C GLU A 79 -17.85 -17.12 -3.93
N SER A 80 -18.65 -16.87 -2.89
CA SER A 80 -18.92 -15.53 -2.38
C SER A 80 -17.65 -14.83 -1.82
N GLU A 81 -16.77 -15.58 -1.17
CA GLU A 81 -15.48 -15.05 -0.65
C GLU A 81 -14.55 -14.68 -1.80
N ILE A 82 -14.47 -15.52 -2.83
CA ILE A 82 -13.64 -15.27 -4.01
C ILE A 82 -14.14 -14.05 -4.78
N ILE A 83 -15.45 -13.95 -5.02
CA ILE A 83 -16.04 -12.77 -5.67
C ILE A 83 -15.76 -11.50 -4.85
N SER A 84 -15.91 -11.58 -3.52
CA SER A 84 -15.58 -10.46 -2.63
C SER A 84 -14.11 -10.04 -2.73
N LEU A 85 -13.21 -11.01 -2.81
CA LEU A 85 -11.77 -10.76 -2.96
C LEU A 85 -11.46 -10.06 -4.31
N ILE A 86 -12.01 -10.56 -5.41
CA ILE A 86 -11.83 -9.97 -6.74
C ILE A 86 -12.37 -8.53 -6.77
N LYS A 87 -13.55 -8.28 -6.18
CA LYS A 87 -14.10 -6.93 -6.03
C LYS A 87 -13.14 -6.00 -5.30
N LYS A 88 -12.63 -6.40 -4.12
CA LYS A 88 -11.70 -5.61 -3.33
C LYS A 88 -10.41 -5.29 -4.09
N ARG A 89 -9.86 -6.27 -4.82
CA ARG A 89 -8.65 -6.07 -5.66
C ARG A 89 -8.93 -5.06 -6.79
N THR A 90 -10.08 -5.18 -7.45
CA THR A 90 -10.51 -4.25 -8.52
C THR A 90 -10.69 -2.82 -7.99
N GLU A 91 -11.33 -2.67 -6.84
CA GLU A 91 -11.54 -1.38 -6.18
C GLU A 91 -10.21 -0.76 -5.74
N GLY A 92 -9.30 -1.57 -5.20
CA GLY A 92 -7.95 -1.13 -4.83
C GLY A 92 -7.15 -0.63 -6.03
N LEU A 93 -7.21 -1.32 -7.16
CA LEU A 93 -6.56 -0.88 -8.39
C LEU A 93 -7.15 0.44 -8.92
N LYS A 94 -8.48 0.56 -8.94
CA LYS A 94 -9.17 1.80 -9.33
C LYS A 94 -8.75 2.96 -8.44
N TYR A 95 -8.70 2.74 -7.13
CA TYR A 95 -8.25 3.75 -6.18
C TYR A 95 -6.82 4.20 -6.46
N LEU A 96 -5.90 3.26 -6.67
CA LEU A 96 -4.49 3.55 -6.96
C LEU A 96 -4.32 4.35 -8.26
N ARG A 97 -5.05 3.98 -9.32
CA ARG A 97 -5.05 4.69 -10.60
C ARG A 97 -5.57 6.11 -10.46
N ASN A 98 -6.63 6.32 -9.68
CA ASN A 98 -7.17 7.65 -9.41
C ASN A 98 -6.21 8.51 -8.57
N LEU A 99 -5.48 7.90 -7.65
CA LEU A 99 -4.56 8.61 -6.75
C LEU A 99 -3.28 9.06 -7.47
N ILE A 100 -2.68 8.18 -8.25
CA ILE A 100 -1.36 8.38 -8.85
C ILE A 100 -1.47 8.81 -10.32
N GLY A 101 -2.51 8.36 -11.01
CA GLY A 101 -2.72 8.53 -12.45
C GLY A 101 -2.00 7.47 -13.28
N ASP A 102 -2.62 7.06 -14.37
CA ASP A 102 -2.13 5.98 -15.24
C ASP A 102 -0.75 6.29 -15.84
N ASN A 103 -0.49 7.55 -16.17
CA ASN A 103 0.81 7.96 -16.74
C ASN A 103 1.95 7.76 -15.73
N ASN A 104 1.74 8.15 -14.46
CA ASN A 104 2.76 8.02 -13.41
C ASN A 104 2.96 6.56 -13.00
N LEU A 105 1.91 5.74 -13.09
CA LEU A 105 1.97 4.30 -12.87
C LEU A 105 2.57 3.55 -14.06
N ASN A 106 2.73 4.20 -15.22
CA ASN A 106 2.99 3.53 -16.50
C ASN A 106 2.02 2.36 -16.75
N TYR A 107 0.75 2.57 -16.35
CA TYR A 107 -0.28 1.54 -16.41
C TYR A 107 -0.67 1.26 -17.87
N LYS A 108 -0.58 -0.01 -18.24
CA LYS A 108 -1.03 -0.50 -19.55
C LYS A 108 -2.09 -1.57 -19.32
N GLN A 109 -3.22 -1.37 -19.95
CA GLN A 109 -4.30 -2.36 -19.96
C GLN A 109 -4.18 -3.17 -21.27
N ASN A 110 -3.98 -4.47 -21.12
CA ASN A 110 -4.03 -5.43 -22.23
C ASN A 110 -5.45 -5.97 -22.39
#